data_04314ded8057c9ac52d5bf6a2693d7c5
#
_entry.id   04314ded8057c9ac52d5bf6a2693d7c5
#
_cell.length_a   1.000
_cell.length_b   1.000
_cell.length_c   1.000
_cell.angle_alpha   90.00
_cell.angle_beta   90.00
_cell.angle_gamma   90.00
#
_symmetry.space_group_name_H-M   'P 1'
#
loop_
_entity.id
_entity.type
_entity.pdbx_description
1 polymer ?
#
loop_
_entity_poly.entity_id
_entity_poly.type
_entity_poly.pdbx_seq_one_letter_code
_entity_poly.pdbx_strand_id
1 'polypeptide(L)'
;DVQNSRGAKMPRGDKEAVMKYKFPVPPLDVQREIVHILDSFTLLTAELTAELTARKKQYEFYRNRLLHFESDAQIKTIGDLCTVVTGGEPPTDCIKGEISDSTHQYPVWGNGKEVYGYSETYKIDRDAVVISSIGANTGAVYYREAFFTPIIRLKAVMPKDDKLNTRFLFHALSTTEIKSKSSSVPNMNANEIKAIKIPVPSIAIQNKIVSILDNFDAICTDLNIGLPAEIEARQKQYEYYRDLLLTFAETGSTLL
;
A
#
# COMPACT_ATOMS: atom_id res chain seq x y z
N ASP A 1 -11.49 -27.83 11.29
CA ASP A 1 -12.50 -28.80 10.85
C ASP A 1 -12.07 -29.70 9.70
N VAL A 2 -10.81 -29.62 9.31
CA VAL A 2 -10.23 -30.53 8.29
C VAL A 2 -10.22 -31.99 8.76
N GLN A 3 -10.19 -32.23 10.07
CA GLN A 3 -10.16 -33.57 10.66
C GLN A 3 -11.47 -34.38 10.47
N ASN A 4 -12.59 -33.71 10.20
CA ASN A 4 -13.92 -34.32 10.07
C ASN A 4 -14.50 -34.17 8.66
N SER A 5 -13.66 -34.08 7.64
CA SER A 5 -14.10 -34.06 6.25
C SER A 5 -13.92 -35.39 5.55
N ARG A 6 -14.92 -35.83 4.77
CA ARG A 6 -14.86 -37.01 3.91
C ARG A 6 -14.73 -36.61 2.44
N GLY A 7 -13.84 -37.28 1.70
CA GLY A 7 -13.67 -37.12 0.26
C GLY A 7 -12.37 -36.42 -0.15
N ALA A 8 -11.66 -36.97 -1.14
CA ALA A 8 -10.34 -36.45 -1.59
C ALA A 8 -10.40 -35.28 -2.58
N LYS A 9 -11.48 -35.16 -3.37
CA LYS A 9 -11.62 -34.11 -4.42
C LYS A 9 -12.55 -32.95 -4.02
N MET A 10 -13.56 -33.22 -3.19
CA MET A 10 -14.46 -32.20 -2.63
C MET A 10 -14.77 -32.63 -1.19
N PRO A 11 -13.99 -32.20 -0.21
CA PRO A 11 -14.21 -32.59 1.19
C PRO A 11 -15.57 -32.06 1.66
N ARG A 12 -16.42 -32.95 2.17
CA ARG A 12 -17.71 -32.59 2.78
C ARG A 12 -17.63 -32.87 4.28
N GLY A 13 -18.20 -31.95 5.07
CA GLY A 13 -18.30 -32.17 6.52
C GLY A 13 -19.07 -33.47 6.85
N ASP A 14 -18.54 -34.27 7.77
CA ASP A 14 -19.24 -35.45 8.28
C ASP A 14 -20.32 -35.00 9.27
N LYS A 15 -21.61 -35.09 8.84
CA LYS A 15 -22.74 -34.65 9.65
C LYS A 15 -22.81 -35.38 10.99
N GLU A 16 -22.51 -36.69 11.02
CA GLU A 16 -22.57 -37.49 12.26
C GLU A 16 -21.43 -37.10 13.23
N ALA A 17 -20.26 -36.77 12.70
CA ALA A 17 -19.17 -36.28 13.52
C ALA A 17 -19.49 -34.88 14.09
N VAL A 18 -20.03 -33.97 13.27
CA VAL A 18 -20.45 -32.62 13.71
C VAL A 18 -21.51 -32.71 14.82
N MET A 19 -22.48 -33.61 14.71
CA MET A 19 -23.53 -33.77 15.72
C MET A 19 -23.02 -34.34 17.06
N LYS A 20 -21.80 -34.86 17.09
CA LYS A 20 -21.17 -35.38 18.31
C LYS A 20 -20.28 -34.37 19.02
N TYR A 21 -20.10 -33.17 18.46
CA TYR A 21 -19.33 -32.12 19.11
C TYR A 21 -19.96 -31.73 20.44
N LYS A 22 -19.14 -31.75 21.47
CA LYS A 22 -19.48 -31.22 22.79
C LYS A 22 -18.93 -29.81 22.87
N PHE A 23 -19.74 -28.86 23.21
CA PHE A 23 -19.33 -27.49 23.50
C PHE A 23 -19.97 -27.06 24.83
N PRO A 24 -19.30 -26.20 25.58
CA PRO A 24 -19.82 -25.70 26.82
C PRO A 24 -20.99 -24.77 26.57
N VAL A 25 -22.00 -24.83 27.44
CA VAL A 25 -23.15 -23.92 27.41
C VAL A 25 -23.23 -23.24 28.78
N PRO A 26 -22.69 -22.02 28.89
CA PRO A 26 -22.76 -21.25 30.12
C PRO A 26 -24.19 -20.76 30.42
N PRO A 27 -24.45 -20.26 31.63
CA PRO A 27 -25.71 -19.61 31.96
C PRO A 27 -26.08 -18.50 30.94
N LEU A 28 -27.37 -18.29 30.76
CA LEU A 28 -27.88 -17.38 29.72
C LEU A 28 -27.35 -15.93 29.85
N ASP A 29 -27.18 -15.47 31.08
CA ASP A 29 -26.64 -14.12 31.34
C ASP A 29 -25.18 -14.00 30.92
N VAL A 30 -24.36 -15.05 31.12
CA VAL A 30 -22.98 -15.12 30.64
C VAL A 30 -22.94 -15.16 29.11
N GLN A 31 -23.86 -15.94 28.48
CA GLN A 31 -23.97 -15.92 27.02
C GLN A 31 -24.26 -14.54 26.47
N ARG A 32 -25.18 -13.79 27.09
CA ARG A 32 -25.53 -12.42 26.67
C ARG A 32 -24.34 -11.48 26.80
N GLU A 33 -23.56 -11.59 27.87
CA GLU A 33 -22.39 -10.74 28.08
C GLU A 33 -21.28 -11.05 27.08
N ILE A 34 -21.02 -12.34 26.80
CA ILE A 34 -20.08 -12.75 25.75
C ILE A 34 -20.47 -12.18 24.39
N VAL A 35 -21.75 -12.29 24.02
CA VAL A 35 -22.28 -11.75 22.77
C VAL A 35 -22.11 -10.24 22.73
N HIS A 36 -22.45 -9.53 23.81
CA HIS A 36 -22.33 -8.08 23.87
C HIS A 36 -20.87 -7.61 23.67
N ILE A 37 -19.91 -8.26 24.32
CA ILE A 37 -18.49 -7.96 24.16
C ILE A 37 -18.03 -8.20 22.71
N LEU A 38 -18.31 -9.37 22.14
CA LEU A 38 -17.87 -9.72 20.79
C LEU A 38 -18.54 -8.88 19.70
N ASP A 39 -19.83 -8.56 19.87
CA ASP A 39 -20.56 -7.69 18.94
C ASP A 39 -20.01 -6.26 18.97
N SER A 40 -19.58 -5.76 20.15
CA SER A 40 -18.94 -4.45 20.26
C SER A 40 -17.67 -4.34 19.45
N PHE A 41 -16.81 -5.37 19.45
CA PHE A 41 -15.61 -5.40 18.59
C PHE A 41 -15.97 -5.48 17.10
N THR A 42 -16.97 -6.29 16.76
CA THR A 42 -17.42 -6.42 15.37
C THR A 42 -17.97 -5.10 14.82
N LEU A 43 -18.80 -4.41 15.63
CA LEU A 43 -19.34 -3.10 15.27
C LEU A 43 -18.24 -2.06 15.09
N LEU A 44 -17.30 -1.97 16.04
CA LEU A 44 -16.18 -1.03 15.96
C LEU A 44 -15.31 -1.27 14.71
N THR A 45 -15.03 -2.54 14.39
CA THR A 45 -14.26 -2.89 13.19
C THR A 45 -15.02 -2.50 11.91
N ALA A 46 -16.33 -2.67 11.87
CA ALA A 46 -17.17 -2.25 10.76
C ALA A 46 -17.19 -0.71 10.60
N GLU A 47 -17.30 0.04 11.69
CA GLU A 47 -17.24 1.51 11.68
C GLU A 47 -15.89 2.03 11.17
N LEU A 48 -14.76 1.50 11.66
CA LEU A 48 -13.43 1.86 11.19
C LEU A 48 -13.23 1.55 9.71
N THR A 49 -13.76 0.43 9.22
CA THR A 49 -13.71 0.05 7.81
C THR A 49 -14.53 1.01 6.93
N ALA A 50 -15.70 1.41 7.42
CA ALA A 50 -16.54 2.41 6.75
C ALA A 50 -15.84 3.78 6.71
N GLU A 51 -15.21 4.19 7.81
CA GLU A 51 -14.42 5.42 7.86
C GLU A 51 -13.25 5.38 6.88
N LEU A 52 -12.46 4.31 6.85
CA LEU A 52 -11.37 4.14 5.89
C LEU A 52 -11.86 4.29 4.45
N THR A 53 -13.02 3.70 4.13
CA THR A 53 -13.64 3.83 2.80
C THR A 53 -14.03 5.28 2.50
N ALA A 54 -14.62 5.98 3.46
CA ALA A 54 -14.98 7.38 3.32
C ALA A 54 -13.74 8.27 3.16
N ARG A 55 -12.67 8.05 3.94
CA ARG A 55 -11.39 8.78 3.84
C ARG A 55 -10.71 8.57 2.49
N LYS A 56 -10.71 7.36 1.95
CA LYS A 56 -10.18 7.09 0.60
C LYS A 56 -10.93 7.88 -0.48
N LYS A 57 -12.28 7.92 -0.43
CA LYS A 57 -13.07 8.74 -1.36
C LYS A 57 -12.80 10.25 -1.19
N GLN A 58 -12.65 10.70 0.04
CA GLN A 58 -12.30 12.08 0.35
C GLN A 58 -10.90 12.43 -0.18
N TYR A 59 -9.91 11.56 0.00
CA TYR A 59 -8.58 11.70 -0.57
C TYR A 59 -8.61 11.84 -2.09
N GLU A 60 -9.32 10.94 -2.79
CA GLU A 60 -9.45 11.01 -4.25
C GLU A 60 -10.08 12.32 -4.72
N PHE A 61 -11.13 12.78 -4.04
CA PHE A 61 -11.78 14.06 -4.35
C PHE A 61 -10.82 15.24 -4.19
N TYR A 62 -10.15 15.35 -3.03
CA TYR A 62 -9.22 16.46 -2.78
C TYR A 62 -7.98 16.38 -3.67
N ARG A 63 -7.42 15.21 -3.90
CA ARG A 63 -6.31 15.01 -4.81
C ARG A 63 -6.64 15.55 -6.20
N ASN A 64 -7.75 15.14 -6.77
CA ASN A 64 -8.16 15.59 -8.09
C ASN A 64 -8.39 17.12 -8.12
N ARG A 65 -9.02 17.68 -7.08
CA ARG A 65 -9.30 19.11 -6.99
C ARG A 65 -8.04 19.95 -6.79
N LEU A 66 -7.12 19.54 -5.93
CA LEU A 66 -5.88 20.25 -5.63
C LEU A 66 -4.86 20.21 -6.76
N LEU A 67 -4.93 19.19 -7.60
CA LEU A 67 -4.04 19.01 -8.76
C LEU A 67 -4.67 19.51 -10.08
N HIS A 68 -5.90 20.02 -10.04
CA HIS A 68 -6.54 20.68 -11.16
C HIS A 68 -6.31 22.18 -11.10
N PHE A 69 -5.58 22.74 -12.05
CA PHE A 69 -5.25 24.16 -12.14
C PHE A 69 -5.89 24.75 -13.40
N GLU A 70 -6.79 25.72 -13.24
CA GLU A 70 -7.49 26.35 -14.36
C GLU A 70 -6.65 27.45 -15.06
N SER A 71 -5.86 28.24 -14.35
CA SER A 71 -5.09 29.34 -14.93
C SER A 71 -3.76 29.69 -14.27
N ASP A 72 -3.52 29.28 -13.01
CA ASP A 72 -2.41 29.81 -12.21
C ASP A 72 -1.13 28.98 -12.24
N ALA A 73 -1.10 27.88 -13.00
CA ALA A 73 0.06 27.03 -13.13
C ALA A 73 0.58 26.97 -14.56
N GLN A 74 1.89 27.12 -14.73
CA GLN A 74 2.54 26.90 -16.01
C GLN A 74 2.55 25.41 -16.32
N ILE A 75 2.03 25.01 -17.49
CA ILE A 75 2.12 23.63 -17.97
C ILE A 75 3.51 23.42 -18.57
N LYS A 76 4.26 22.47 -18.01
CA LYS A 76 5.61 22.11 -18.48
C LYS A 76 5.73 20.62 -18.72
N THR A 77 6.69 20.22 -19.55
CA THR A 77 6.97 18.80 -19.79
C THR A 77 7.89 18.23 -18.71
N ILE A 78 7.78 16.94 -18.44
CA ILE A 78 8.72 16.23 -17.54
C ILE A 78 10.17 16.38 -18.07
N GLY A 79 10.37 16.38 -19.38
CA GLY A 79 11.69 16.54 -19.98
C GLY A 79 12.34 17.90 -19.67
N ASP A 80 11.54 18.98 -19.55
CA ASP A 80 12.04 20.29 -19.17
C ASP A 80 12.42 20.34 -17.69
N LEU A 81 11.62 19.70 -16.84
CA LEU A 81 11.69 19.82 -15.38
C LEU A 81 12.59 18.78 -14.73
N CYS A 82 12.72 17.58 -15.33
CA CYS A 82 13.29 16.42 -14.67
C CYS A 82 14.38 15.75 -15.51
N THR A 83 15.29 15.10 -14.82
CA THR A 83 16.17 14.07 -15.36
C THR A 83 15.45 12.72 -15.31
N VAL A 84 15.50 11.97 -16.39
CA VAL A 84 14.91 10.62 -16.46
C VAL A 84 16.02 9.59 -16.64
N VAL A 85 16.21 8.74 -15.64
CA VAL A 85 17.17 7.63 -15.64
C VAL A 85 16.43 6.33 -15.90
N THR A 86 16.99 5.50 -16.79
CA THR A 86 16.44 4.17 -17.07
C THR A 86 17.22 3.11 -16.29
N GLY A 87 16.52 2.26 -15.55
CA GLY A 87 17.08 1.12 -14.84
C GLY A 87 17.72 0.10 -15.79
N GLY A 88 18.88 -0.40 -15.39
CA GLY A 88 19.65 -1.40 -16.10
C GLY A 88 19.45 -2.83 -15.56
N GLU A 89 20.50 -3.62 -15.67
CA GLU A 89 20.58 -4.93 -15.04
C GLU A 89 20.78 -4.79 -13.52
N PRO A 90 20.35 -5.79 -12.74
CA PRO A 90 20.65 -5.83 -11.31
C PRO A 90 22.17 -5.75 -11.03
N PRO A 91 22.60 -5.08 -9.95
CA PRO A 91 24.00 -5.15 -9.51
C PRO A 91 24.43 -6.59 -9.27
N THR A 92 25.71 -6.88 -9.49
CA THR A 92 26.27 -8.24 -9.33
C THR A 92 26.26 -8.72 -7.88
N ASP A 93 26.35 -7.78 -6.94
CA ASP A 93 26.27 -7.98 -5.49
C ASP A 93 24.82 -8.01 -4.97
N CYS A 94 23.81 -7.90 -5.84
CA CYS A 94 22.42 -7.83 -5.40
C CYS A 94 21.94 -9.16 -4.81
N ILE A 95 21.53 -9.13 -3.55
CA ILE A 95 20.86 -10.24 -2.86
C ILE A 95 19.35 -10.04 -3.01
N LYS A 96 18.68 -11.04 -3.62
CA LYS A 96 17.21 -11.03 -3.76
C LYS A 96 16.54 -11.26 -2.41
N GLY A 97 15.47 -10.53 -2.13
CA GLY A 97 14.67 -10.68 -0.93
C GLY A 97 14.17 -9.36 -0.39
N GLU A 98 13.34 -9.44 0.64
CA GLU A 98 12.67 -8.28 1.25
C GLU A 98 13.45 -7.70 2.44
N ILE A 99 14.51 -8.36 2.87
CA ILE A 99 15.26 -7.99 4.09
C ILE A 99 16.68 -7.61 3.71
N SER A 100 17.10 -6.41 4.11
CA SER A 100 18.50 -5.95 4.04
C SER A 100 19.34 -6.59 5.14
N ASP A 101 20.62 -6.74 4.90
CA ASP A 101 21.62 -7.09 5.92
C ASP A 101 22.55 -5.89 6.21
N SER A 102 23.57 -6.12 7.04
CA SER A 102 24.53 -5.06 7.42
C SER A 102 25.39 -4.55 6.26
N THR A 103 25.54 -5.32 5.19
CA THR A 103 26.36 -5.01 4.02
C THR A 103 25.48 -4.54 2.85
N HIS A 104 24.39 -5.25 2.58
CA HIS A 104 23.45 -4.95 1.49
C HIS A 104 22.29 -4.10 2.01
N GLN A 105 22.53 -2.78 2.11
CA GLN A 105 21.58 -1.85 2.74
C GLN A 105 20.71 -1.08 1.73
N TYR A 106 21.15 -0.99 0.47
CA TYR A 106 20.50 -0.14 -0.52
C TYR A 106 19.50 -0.92 -1.36
N PRO A 107 18.23 -0.50 -1.37
CA PRO A 107 17.18 -1.22 -2.09
C PRO A 107 17.37 -1.15 -3.61
N VAL A 108 17.08 -2.27 -4.25
CA VAL A 108 17.08 -2.43 -5.70
C VAL A 108 15.62 -2.57 -6.16
N TRP A 109 15.15 -1.68 -7.03
CA TRP A 109 13.75 -1.62 -7.44
C TRP A 109 13.57 -1.98 -8.91
N GLY A 110 12.68 -2.96 -9.17
CA GLY A 110 12.17 -3.29 -10.49
C GLY A 110 10.82 -2.61 -10.79
N ASN A 111 10.06 -3.19 -11.73
CA ASN A 111 8.76 -2.64 -12.15
C ASN A 111 7.59 -3.00 -11.22
N GLY A 112 7.84 -3.69 -10.11
CA GLY A 112 6.86 -4.05 -9.09
C GLY A 112 6.75 -3.03 -7.96
N LYS A 113 5.76 -3.25 -7.10
CA LYS A 113 5.59 -2.50 -5.85
C LYS A 113 6.64 -2.91 -4.82
N GLU A 114 6.96 -4.21 -4.77
CA GLU A 114 7.87 -4.80 -3.78
C GLU A 114 9.33 -4.60 -4.18
N VAL A 115 10.21 -4.57 -3.18
CA VAL A 115 11.65 -4.51 -3.40
C VAL A 115 12.13 -5.78 -4.11
N TYR A 116 13.04 -5.63 -5.08
CA TYR A 116 13.63 -6.78 -5.77
C TYR A 116 14.73 -7.44 -4.94
N GLY A 117 15.48 -6.65 -4.19
CA GLY A 117 16.59 -7.08 -3.35
C GLY A 117 17.37 -5.89 -2.83
N TYR A 118 18.53 -6.16 -2.28
CA TYR A 118 19.43 -5.16 -1.70
C TYR A 118 20.84 -5.31 -2.24
N SER A 119 21.59 -4.20 -2.29
CA SER A 119 22.95 -4.10 -2.81
C SER A 119 23.84 -3.30 -1.86
N GLU A 120 25.15 -3.45 -1.98
CA GLU A 120 26.15 -2.66 -1.22
C GLU A 120 26.23 -1.21 -1.69
N THR A 121 25.78 -0.94 -2.93
CA THR A 121 25.88 0.37 -3.56
C THR A 121 24.55 0.82 -4.15
N TYR A 122 24.45 2.12 -4.41
CA TYR A 122 23.28 2.73 -5.04
C TYR A 122 23.64 3.51 -6.30
N LYS A 123 22.68 3.74 -7.19
CA LYS A 123 22.83 4.57 -8.39
C LYS A 123 22.15 5.92 -8.27
N ILE A 124 21.16 6.08 -7.40
CA ILE A 124 20.40 7.31 -7.20
C ILE A 124 20.54 7.73 -5.74
N ASP A 125 21.02 8.95 -5.52
CA ASP A 125 21.36 9.54 -4.23
C ASP A 125 20.31 10.49 -3.66
N ARG A 126 19.16 10.60 -4.32
CA ARG A 126 18.06 11.49 -3.98
C ARG A 126 16.72 10.84 -4.18
N ASP A 127 15.69 11.44 -3.61
CA ASP A 127 14.32 11.02 -3.80
C ASP A 127 13.91 11.09 -5.28
N ALA A 128 13.14 10.12 -5.71
CA ALA A 128 12.68 10.04 -7.08
C ALA A 128 11.25 9.52 -7.20
N VAL A 129 10.57 9.95 -8.23
CA VAL A 129 9.36 9.29 -8.70
C VAL A 129 9.75 8.22 -9.70
N VAL A 130 9.33 6.99 -9.47
CA VAL A 130 9.62 5.89 -10.40
C VAL A 130 8.36 5.47 -11.14
N ILE A 131 8.51 5.21 -12.45
CA ILE A 131 7.40 4.80 -13.32
C ILE A 131 7.74 3.41 -13.87
N SER A 132 6.85 2.47 -13.62
CA SER A 132 6.91 1.13 -14.20
C SER A 132 6.75 1.22 -15.70
N SER A 133 7.70 0.70 -16.46
CA SER A 133 7.73 0.89 -17.91
C SER A 133 7.43 -0.36 -18.73
N ILE A 134 7.37 -1.54 -18.11
CA ILE A 134 7.10 -2.81 -18.77
C ILE A 134 6.20 -3.72 -17.95
N GLY A 135 5.48 -4.62 -18.63
CA GLY A 135 4.64 -5.64 -17.99
C GLY A 135 3.28 -5.13 -17.52
N ALA A 136 2.63 -5.92 -16.68
CA ALA A 136 1.27 -5.65 -16.19
C ALA A 136 1.14 -4.33 -15.39
N ASN A 137 2.22 -3.88 -14.78
CA ASN A 137 2.26 -2.65 -13.99
C ASN A 137 2.66 -1.41 -14.80
N THR A 138 2.75 -1.48 -16.13
CA THR A 138 3.17 -0.35 -16.96
C THR A 138 2.30 0.88 -16.70
N GLY A 139 2.94 2.02 -16.41
CA GLY A 139 2.28 3.27 -16.03
C GLY A 139 2.07 3.44 -14.53
N ALA A 140 2.29 2.40 -13.71
CA ALA A 140 2.23 2.55 -12.26
C ALA A 140 3.34 3.49 -11.77
N VAL A 141 2.97 4.39 -10.86
CA VAL A 141 3.84 5.44 -10.31
C VAL A 141 4.09 5.16 -8.85
N TYR A 142 5.36 5.21 -8.43
CA TYR A 142 5.73 5.04 -7.02
C TYR A 142 6.71 6.14 -6.62
N TYR A 143 6.69 6.50 -5.34
CA TYR A 143 7.73 7.31 -4.73
C TYR A 143 8.82 6.41 -4.14
N ARG A 144 10.07 6.79 -4.31
CA ARG A 144 11.22 6.09 -3.71
C ARG A 144 12.13 7.12 -3.05
N GLU A 145 12.49 6.82 -1.82
CA GLU A 145 13.47 7.59 -1.07
C GLU A 145 14.86 7.44 -1.67
N ALA A 146 15.75 8.35 -1.34
CA ALA A 146 17.14 8.37 -1.79
C ALA A 146 17.88 7.05 -1.53
N PHE A 147 19.02 6.86 -2.19
CA PHE A 147 19.94 5.74 -2.04
C PHE A 147 19.38 4.41 -2.51
N PHE A 148 18.99 4.34 -3.77
CA PHE A 148 18.47 3.12 -4.39
C PHE A 148 19.03 2.88 -5.81
N THR A 149 18.80 1.67 -6.33
CA THR A 149 19.17 1.30 -7.72
C THR A 149 17.92 0.87 -8.50
N PRO A 150 17.54 1.58 -9.59
CA PRO A 150 16.49 1.14 -10.50
C PRO A 150 17.02 0.09 -11.47
N ILE A 151 16.24 -0.98 -11.69
CA ILE A 151 16.59 -2.08 -12.62
C ILE A 151 15.41 -2.40 -13.57
N ILE A 152 15.66 -3.31 -14.53
CA ILE A 152 14.64 -3.85 -15.44
C ILE A 152 13.83 -2.73 -16.11
N ARG A 153 14.54 -1.73 -16.66
CA ARG A 153 13.97 -0.58 -17.38
C ARG A 153 13.02 0.32 -16.55
N LEU A 154 12.96 0.18 -15.23
CA LEU A 154 12.25 1.12 -14.37
C LEU A 154 12.72 2.56 -14.67
N LYS A 155 11.80 3.51 -14.82
CA LYS A 155 12.15 4.89 -15.08
C LYS A 155 12.14 5.69 -13.79
N ALA A 156 13.30 6.21 -13.40
CA ALA A 156 13.42 7.12 -12.27
C ALA A 156 13.43 8.57 -12.79
N VAL A 157 12.51 9.37 -12.27
CA VAL A 157 12.24 10.76 -12.66
C VAL A 157 12.58 11.65 -11.47
N MET A 158 13.57 12.52 -11.64
CA MET A 158 14.09 13.39 -10.58
C MET A 158 14.05 14.85 -11.01
N PRO A 159 13.56 15.77 -10.18
CA PRO A 159 13.65 17.20 -10.44
C PRO A 159 15.07 17.65 -10.72
N LYS A 160 15.25 18.58 -11.66
CA LYS A 160 16.56 19.17 -12.00
C LYS A 160 16.98 20.24 -11.01
N ASP A 161 16.00 20.89 -10.38
CA ASP A 161 16.20 21.99 -9.44
C ASP A 161 15.13 22.00 -8.33
N ASP A 162 15.27 22.88 -7.35
CA ASP A 162 14.39 22.99 -6.17
C ASP A 162 13.05 23.67 -6.46
N LYS A 163 12.75 24.03 -7.72
CA LYS A 163 11.47 24.63 -8.11
C LYS A 163 10.35 23.60 -8.25
N LEU A 164 10.71 22.30 -8.25
CA LEU A 164 9.78 21.21 -8.31
C LEU A 164 9.99 20.28 -7.12
N ASN A 165 8.99 20.18 -6.24
CA ASN A 165 9.00 19.24 -5.12
C ASN A 165 8.75 17.80 -5.62
N THR A 166 9.59 16.85 -5.22
CA THR A 166 9.51 15.43 -5.66
C THR A 166 8.21 14.74 -5.22
N ARG A 167 7.70 15.07 -4.03
CA ARG A 167 6.39 14.52 -3.56
C ARG A 167 5.23 15.13 -4.35
N PHE A 168 5.29 16.43 -4.69
CA PHE A 168 4.31 17.04 -5.58
C PHE A 168 4.33 16.37 -6.96
N LEU A 169 5.51 16.13 -7.52
CA LEU A 169 5.69 15.40 -8.78
C LEU A 169 5.05 14.01 -8.71
N PHE A 170 5.22 13.28 -7.61
CA PHE A 170 4.57 11.99 -7.38
C PHE A 170 3.04 12.09 -7.43
N HIS A 171 2.45 13.02 -6.70
CA HIS A 171 1.01 13.23 -6.70
C HIS A 171 0.49 13.63 -8.09
N ALA A 172 1.18 14.56 -8.78
CA ALA A 172 0.80 14.99 -10.12
C ALA A 172 0.85 13.84 -11.14
N LEU A 173 1.91 13.03 -11.13
CA LEU A 173 2.02 11.89 -12.03
C LEU A 173 1.05 10.75 -11.69
N SER A 174 0.72 10.57 -10.42
CA SER A 174 -0.27 9.55 -9.98
C SER A 174 -1.70 9.84 -10.45
N THR A 175 -2.02 11.09 -10.79
CA THR A 175 -3.32 11.47 -11.36
C THR A 175 -3.31 11.54 -12.88
N THR A 176 -2.13 11.52 -13.49
CA THR A 176 -1.99 11.57 -14.95
C THR A 176 -2.20 10.17 -15.52
N GLU A 177 -3.09 10.07 -16.51
CA GLU A 177 -3.30 8.81 -17.21
C GLU A 177 -2.09 8.47 -18.08
N ILE A 178 -1.16 7.69 -17.52
CA ILE A 178 0.08 7.29 -18.20
C ILE A 178 -0.20 6.01 -19.00
N LYS A 179 -0.50 6.15 -20.29
CA LYS A 179 -0.79 5.03 -21.18
C LYS A 179 0.41 4.71 -22.08
N SER A 180 0.73 3.41 -22.19
CA SER A 180 1.62 2.92 -23.26
C SER A 180 0.89 2.95 -24.61
N LYS A 181 1.61 3.31 -25.65
CA LYS A 181 1.10 3.28 -27.04
C LYS A 181 1.00 1.87 -27.62
N SER A 182 1.62 0.88 -26.98
CA SER A 182 1.61 -0.52 -27.44
C SER A 182 0.49 -1.32 -26.81
N SER A 183 -0.29 -2.05 -27.61
CA SER A 183 -1.45 -2.83 -27.17
C SER A 183 -1.11 -4.27 -26.79
N SER A 184 -0.03 -4.86 -27.29
CA SER A 184 0.27 -6.29 -27.08
C SER A 184 1.24 -6.56 -25.92
N VAL A 185 2.27 -5.73 -25.75
CA VAL A 185 3.15 -5.75 -24.57
C VAL A 185 3.38 -4.29 -24.17
N PRO A 186 2.73 -3.81 -23.12
CA PRO A 186 2.93 -2.45 -22.67
C PRO A 186 4.41 -2.18 -22.39
N ASN A 187 4.98 -1.21 -23.11
CA ASN A 187 6.35 -0.75 -22.92
C ASN A 187 6.41 0.76 -23.12
N MET A 188 6.95 1.46 -22.16
CA MET A 188 7.05 2.92 -22.17
C MET A 188 8.53 3.33 -22.23
N ASN A 189 8.88 4.11 -23.22
CA ASN A 189 10.24 4.64 -23.36
C ASN A 189 10.42 5.96 -22.61
N ALA A 190 11.68 6.37 -22.42
CA ALA A 190 12.00 7.60 -21.70
C ALA A 190 11.46 8.86 -22.38
N ASN A 191 11.33 8.90 -23.72
CA ASN A 191 10.83 10.06 -24.43
C ASN A 191 9.32 10.24 -24.23
N GLU A 192 8.57 9.15 -24.11
CA GLU A 192 7.14 9.19 -23.79
C GLU A 192 6.94 9.80 -22.39
N ILE A 193 7.77 9.41 -21.41
CA ILE A 193 7.72 10.00 -20.06
C ILE A 193 8.13 11.48 -20.11
N LYS A 194 9.20 11.83 -20.83
CA LYS A 194 9.63 13.23 -20.96
C LYS A 194 8.57 14.12 -21.61
N ALA A 195 7.71 13.56 -22.46
CA ALA A 195 6.63 14.31 -23.12
C ALA A 195 5.39 14.53 -22.24
N ILE A 196 5.28 13.87 -21.08
CA ILE A 196 4.17 14.07 -20.14
C ILE A 196 4.19 15.52 -19.68
N LYS A 197 3.02 16.15 -19.68
CA LYS A 197 2.81 17.53 -19.25
C LYS A 197 2.17 17.55 -17.87
N ILE A 198 2.70 18.37 -16.98
CA ILE A 198 2.15 18.60 -15.65
C ILE A 198 2.00 20.09 -15.38
N PRO A 199 1.01 20.51 -14.57
CA PRO A 199 0.93 21.87 -14.06
C PRO A 199 2.00 22.07 -12.98
N VAL A 200 2.67 23.22 -13.00
CA VAL A 200 3.74 23.58 -12.05
C VAL A 200 3.37 24.91 -11.38
N PRO A 201 2.68 24.89 -10.25
CA PRO A 201 2.44 26.07 -9.45
C PRO A 201 3.71 26.51 -8.70
N SER A 202 3.64 27.62 -7.97
CA SER A 202 4.76 28.05 -7.12
C SER A 202 5.13 26.97 -6.09
N ILE A 203 6.41 26.94 -5.66
CA ILE A 203 6.90 25.93 -4.70
C ILE A 203 6.12 25.99 -3.36
N ALA A 204 5.66 27.17 -2.94
CA ALA A 204 4.84 27.34 -1.75
C ALA A 204 3.48 26.61 -1.88
N ILE A 205 2.85 26.67 -3.06
CA ILE A 205 1.60 25.96 -3.36
C ILE A 205 1.86 24.45 -3.44
N GLN A 206 2.95 24.02 -4.11
CA GLN A 206 3.35 22.62 -4.16
C GLN A 206 3.49 22.01 -2.76
N ASN A 207 4.23 22.68 -1.87
CA ASN A 207 4.46 22.23 -0.50
C ASN A 207 3.15 22.14 0.31
N LYS A 208 2.23 23.08 0.12
CA LYS A 208 0.91 23.03 0.77
C LYS A 208 0.08 21.86 0.28
N ILE A 209 0.08 21.59 -1.02
CA ILE A 209 -0.62 20.43 -1.61
C ILE A 209 -0.03 19.13 -1.07
N VAL A 210 1.29 18.99 -1.06
CA VAL A 210 2.00 17.83 -0.50
C VAL A 210 1.60 17.58 0.95
N SER A 211 1.66 18.62 1.79
CA SER A 211 1.29 18.49 3.21
C SER A 211 -0.14 17.97 3.40
N ILE A 212 -1.10 18.42 2.58
CA ILE A 212 -2.48 17.95 2.65
C ILE A 212 -2.60 16.50 2.18
N LEU A 213 -2.03 16.18 1.01
CA LEU A 213 -2.17 14.86 0.41
C LEU A 213 -1.41 13.78 1.17
N ASP A 214 -0.23 14.09 1.69
CA ASP A 214 0.56 13.14 2.49
C ASP A 214 -0.13 12.82 3.83
N ASN A 215 -0.79 13.81 4.46
CA ASN A 215 -1.60 13.55 5.66
C ASN A 215 -2.78 12.61 5.38
N PHE A 216 -3.47 12.78 4.25
CA PHE A 216 -4.53 11.85 3.86
C PHE A 216 -3.99 10.45 3.54
N ASP A 217 -2.85 10.40 2.84
CA ASP A 217 -2.21 9.12 2.49
C ASP A 217 -1.82 8.36 3.75
N ALA A 218 -1.19 9.02 4.73
CA ALA A 218 -0.83 8.42 6.00
C ALA A 218 -2.05 7.85 6.75
N ILE A 219 -3.16 8.59 6.84
CA ILE A 219 -4.39 8.10 7.48
C ILE A 219 -4.94 6.86 6.78
N CYS A 220 -4.85 6.80 5.44
CA CYS A 220 -5.46 5.76 4.63
C CYS A 220 -4.60 4.52 4.42
N THR A 221 -3.28 4.64 4.53
CA THR A 221 -2.34 3.59 4.08
C THR A 221 -1.31 3.17 5.12
N ASP A 222 -1.03 4.00 6.12
CA ASP A 222 -0.03 3.68 7.13
C ASP A 222 -0.46 2.48 7.99
N LEU A 223 0.38 1.44 7.99
CA LEU A 223 0.16 0.20 8.73
C LEU A 223 0.61 0.28 10.21
N ASN A 224 1.20 1.38 10.62
CA ASN A 224 1.65 1.57 11.99
C ASN A 224 0.74 2.52 12.79
N ILE A 225 0.27 3.60 12.15
CA ILE A 225 -0.49 4.67 12.82
C ILE A 225 -1.80 5.06 12.11
N GLY A 226 -2.05 4.54 10.89
CA GLY A 226 -3.25 4.83 10.11
C GLY A 226 -4.47 3.99 10.49
N LEU A 227 -5.59 4.25 9.82
CA LEU A 227 -6.81 3.44 10.00
C LEU A 227 -6.60 1.93 9.73
N PRO A 228 -5.78 1.50 8.76
CA PRO A 228 -5.48 0.07 8.59
C PRO A 228 -4.83 -0.56 9.82
N ALA A 229 -3.91 0.14 10.49
CA ALA A 229 -3.28 -0.33 11.73
C ALA A 229 -4.29 -0.52 12.86
N GLU A 230 -5.20 0.43 13.02
CA GLU A 230 -6.25 0.37 14.03
C GLU A 230 -7.22 -0.80 13.76
N ILE A 231 -7.62 -1.01 12.51
CA ILE A 231 -8.48 -2.15 12.11
C ILE A 231 -7.80 -3.47 12.44
N GLU A 232 -6.53 -3.63 12.10
CA GLU A 232 -5.76 -4.85 12.40
C GLU A 232 -5.64 -5.08 13.93
N ALA A 233 -5.37 -4.02 14.69
CA ALA A 233 -5.29 -4.09 16.15
C ALA A 233 -6.63 -4.54 16.77
N ARG A 234 -7.76 -4.02 16.27
CA ARG A 234 -9.10 -4.43 16.74
C ARG A 234 -9.44 -5.87 16.36
N GLN A 235 -9.03 -6.33 15.17
CA GLN A 235 -9.20 -7.73 14.78
C GLN A 235 -8.42 -8.67 15.71
N LYS A 236 -7.15 -8.35 16.01
CA LYS A 236 -6.34 -9.13 16.97
C LYS A 236 -6.95 -9.15 18.37
N GLN A 237 -7.48 -8.02 18.84
CA GLN A 237 -8.21 -7.95 20.11
C GLN A 237 -9.47 -8.83 20.09
N TYR A 238 -10.27 -8.76 19.03
CA TYR A 238 -11.44 -9.63 18.87
C TYR A 238 -11.07 -11.11 18.96
N GLU A 239 -10.04 -11.55 18.22
CA GLU A 239 -9.58 -12.93 18.22
C GLU A 239 -9.13 -13.38 19.63
N TYR A 240 -8.35 -12.55 20.31
CA TYR A 240 -7.90 -12.82 21.67
C TYR A 240 -9.08 -12.98 22.64
N TYR A 241 -10.01 -12.01 22.67
CA TYR A 241 -11.17 -12.09 23.57
C TYR A 241 -12.15 -13.19 23.18
N ARG A 242 -12.37 -13.46 21.91
CA ARG A 242 -13.17 -14.58 21.44
C ARG A 242 -12.62 -15.90 21.99
N ASP A 243 -11.34 -16.14 21.81
CA ASP A 243 -10.71 -17.38 22.26
C ASP A 243 -10.73 -17.47 23.80
N LEU A 244 -10.45 -16.40 24.50
CA LEU A 244 -10.50 -16.33 25.94
C LEU A 244 -11.92 -16.62 26.49
N LEU A 245 -12.94 -15.96 25.93
CA LEU A 245 -14.33 -16.06 26.40
C LEU A 245 -14.98 -17.40 26.02
N LEU A 246 -14.54 -18.06 24.94
CA LEU A 246 -15.11 -19.32 24.46
C LEU A 246 -14.38 -20.57 24.97
N THR A 247 -13.20 -20.42 25.61
CA THR A 247 -12.42 -21.55 26.18
C THR A 247 -12.63 -21.76 27.68
N PHE A 248 -13.58 -21.06 28.32
CA PHE A 248 -13.88 -21.14 29.75
C PHE A 248 -14.18 -22.59 30.24
N ALA A 249 -14.55 -23.50 29.35
CA ALA A 249 -14.84 -24.89 29.71
C ALA A 249 -13.59 -25.69 30.08
N GLU A 250 -12.42 -25.32 29.59
CA GLU A 250 -11.17 -26.04 29.89
C GLU A 250 -10.56 -25.57 31.22
N THR A 251 -10.87 -24.41 31.69
CA THR A 251 -10.29 -23.81 32.91
C THR A 251 -11.17 -23.90 34.15
N GLY A 252 -12.44 -24.29 34.01
CA GLY A 252 -13.37 -24.43 35.12
C GLY A 252 -13.73 -23.15 35.88
N SER A 253 -13.27 -22.01 35.45
CA SER A 253 -13.56 -20.70 36.03
C SER A 253 -14.03 -19.71 34.97
N THR A 254 -15.18 -19.09 35.19
CA THR A 254 -15.63 -17.91 34.45
C THR A 254 -14.74 -16.72 34.82
N LEU A 255 -14.13 -16.10 33.85
CA LEU A 255 -13.37 -14.85 33.99
C LEU A 255 -14.28 -13.60 34.01
N LEU A 256 -15.57 -13.78 34.28
CA LEU A 256 -16.57 -12.70 34.44
C LEU A 256 -17.03 -12.61 35.88
#